data_5725ac40403588c0a529f60d253257a6
#
_entry.id   5725ac40403588c0a529f60d253257a6
#
_cell.length_a   1.000
_cell.length_b   1.000
_cell.length_c   1.000
_cell.angle_alpha   90.00
_cell.angle_beta   90.00
_cell.angle_gamma   90.00
#
_symmetry.space_group_name_H-M   'P 1'
#
loop_
_entity.id
_entity.type
_entity.pdbx_description
1 polymer ?
#
loop_
_entity_poly.entity_id
_entity_poly.type
_entity_poly.pdbx_seq_one_letter_code
_entity_poly.pdbx_strand_id
1 'polypeptide(L)'
;TDAGIVTTHFEYHCMEDNLLKLDELGHDDPTMIRMLENLTGVNARAIPLDDPDTMSIFISSKVLGYENDEVLGPTGAVAIPEFNTRFTRQMLVDTQPKDFNTLLRLSGFSHGTDVWTGNADELIRSGTCTIAEVIGCRDSIMLYLLRKGLEPKMAFDIMELSLIHISEPTRQE
;
A
#
# COMPACT_ATOMS: atom_id res chain seq x y z
N THR A 1 -10.44 12.78 30.51
CA THR A 1 -9.33 11.81 30.53
C THR A 1 -8.20 12.33 31.40
N ASP A 2 -7.43 11.46 32.04
CA ASP A 2 -6.32 11.83 32.95
C ASP A 2 -5.22 12.67 32.26
N ALA A 3 -5.20 12.66 30.93
CA ALA A 3 -4.26 13.44 30.11
C ALA A 3 -4.77 14.86 29.78
N GLY A 4 -5.92 15.29 30.30
CA GLY A 4 -6.50 16.60 29.99
C GLY A 4 -7.05 16.73 28.53
N ILE A 5 -7.13 15.65 27.80
CA ILE A 5 -7.71 15.63 26.45
C ILE A 5 -9.23 15.67 26.54
N VAL A 6 -9.86 16.62 25.85
CA VAL A 6 -11.31 16.73 25.79
C VAL A 6 -11.83 15.72 24.76
N THR A 7 -12.71 14.83 25.23
CA THR A 7 -13.34 13.81 24.38
C THR A 7 -14.85 13.78 24.62
N THR A 8 -15.60 13.15 23.74
CA THR A 8 -17.02 12.89 23.94
C THR A 8 -17.24 11.62 24.78
N HIS A 9 -18.42 11.48 25.38
CA HIS A 9 -18.86 10.25 26.02
C HIS A 9 -19.50 9.27 25.03
N PHE A 10 -19.92 9.80 23.88
CA PHE A 10 -20.68 9.03 22.91
C PHE A 10 -19.74 8.13 22.11
N GLU A 11 -20.22 6.94 21.86
CA GLU A 11 -19.60 6.05 20.88
C GLU A 11 -19.79 6.65 19.47
N TYR A 12 -18.75 6.53 18.61
CA TYR A 12 -18.73 7.21 17.31
C TYR A 12 -19.93 6.86 16.43
N HIS A 13 -20.31 5.60 16.32
CA HIS A 13 -21.41 5.16 15.47
C HIS A 13 -22.78 5.76 15.86
N CYS A 14 -22.93 6.22 17.10
CA CYS A 14 -24.13 6.96 17.51
C CYS A 14 -24.18 8.39 16.99
N MET A 15 -23.07 8.91 16.45
CA MET A 15 -22.93 10.30 16.03
C MET A 15 -22.61 10.47 14.54
N GLU A 16 -22.25 9.39 13.83
CA GLU A 16 -21.77 9.46 12.44
C GLU A 16 -22.78 10.07 11.48
N ASP A 17 -24.07 9.90 11.72
CA ASP A 17 -25.14 10.50 10.94
C ASP A 17 -25.29 12.03 11.13
N ASN A 18 -24.74 12.56 12.23
CA ASN A 18 -24.93 13.94 12.63
C ASN A 18 -23.62 14.76 12.63
N LEU A 19 -22.48 14.10 12.68
CA LEU A 19 -21.16 14.74 12.79
C LEU A 19 -20.21 14.22 11.74
N LEU A 20 -19.52 15.13 11.08
CA LEU A 20 -18.43 14.80 10.19
C LEU A 20 -17.17 14.52 11.03
N LYS A 21 -16.65 13.33 10.94
CA LYS A 21 -15.32 12.96 11.45
C LYS A 21 -14.26 13.33 10.42
N LEU A 22 -13.34 14.19 10.82
CA LEU A 22 -12.15 14.51 10.04
C LEU A 22 -10.96 13.78 10.65
N ASP A 23 -10.31 12.94 9.84
CA ASP A 23 -9.08 12.28 10.23
C ASP A 23 -7.88 13.12 9.79
N GLU A 24 -7.08 13.56 10.75
CA GLU A 24 -5.83 14.27 10.49
C GLU A 24 -4.67 13.32 10.71
N LEU A 25 -4.07 12.88 9.61
CA LEU A 25 -2.93 11.98 9.60
C LEU A 25 -1.67 12.76 9.22
N GLY A 26 -0.73 12.87 10.16
CA GLY A 26 0.58 13.46 9.90
C GLY A 26 1.46 12.47 9.15
N HIS A 27 2.08 12.93 8.06
CA HIS A 27 3.10 12.19 7.32
C HIS A 27 4.40 12.97 7.30
N ASP A 28 5.52 12.30 7.59
CA ASP A 28 6.85 12.90 7.54
C ASP A 28 7.39 13.04 6.10
N ASP A 29 6.86 12.24 5.17
CA ASP A 29 7.34 12.15 3.79
C ASP A 29 7.39 13.50 3.06
N PRO A 30 6.37 14.37 3.10
CA PRO A 30 6.43 15.67 2.42
C PRO A 30 7.56 16.56 2.95
N THR A 31 7.82 16.51 4.26
CA THR A 31 8.90 17.24 4.91
C THR A 31 10.27 16.71 4.48
N MET A 32 10.43 15.39 4.43
CA MET A 32 11.64 14.72 3.98
C MET A 32 11.93 15.01 2.51
N ILE A 33 10.93 14.94 1.65
CA ILE A 33 11.05 15.27 0.22
C ILE A 33 11.49 16.73 0.07
N ARG A 34 10.86 17.65 0.80
CA ARG A 34 11.24 19.06 0.74
C ARG A 34 12.67 19.33 1.20
N MET A 35 13.11 18.65 2.25
CA MET A 35 14.48 18.71 2.72
C MET A 35 15.46 18.20 1.65
N LEU A 36 15.17 17.09 1.02
CA LEU A 36 15.98 16.52 -0.05
C LEU A 36 16.04 17.46 -1.27
N GLU A 37 14.93 18.06 -1.68
CA GLU A 37 14.90 19.07 -2.73
C GLU A 37 15.87 20.24 -2.41
N ASN A 38 15.83 20.74 -1.17
CA ASN A 38 16.68 21.84 -0.73
C ASN A 38 18.17 21.46 -0.71
N LEU A 39 18.50 20.22 -0.34
CA LEU A 39 19.88 19.74 -0.26
C LEU A 39 20.47 19.40 -1.63
N THR A 40 19.68 18.87 -2.53
CA THR A 40 20.14 18.36 -3.83
C THR A 40 19.89 19.33 -4.99
N GLY A 41 18.96 20.27 -4.85
CA GLY A 41 18.49 21.12 -5.94
C GLY A 41 17.59 20.38 -6.96
N VAL A 42 17.26 19.11 -6.70
CA VAL A 42 16.42 18.28 -7.59
C VAL A 42 14.96 18.53 -7.26
N ASN A 43 14.14 18.83 -8.28
CA ASN A 43 12.69 18.91 -8.11
C ASN A 43 12.10 17.50 -8.10
N ALA A 44 11.50 17.09 -6.99
CA ALA A 44 10.93 15.76 -6.82
C ALA A 44 9.83 15.43 -7.86
N ARG A 45 9.07 16.43 -8.32
CA ARG A 45 8.04 16.25 -9.35
C ARG A 45 8.58 16.01 -10.75
N ALA A 46 9.86 16.30 -10.97
CA ALA A 46 10.54 16.08 -12.26
C ALA A 46 11.24 14.72 -12.33
N ILE A 47 11.28 13.96 -11.23
CA ILE A 47 11.92 12.64 -11.19
C ILE A 47 11.04 11.64 -11.95
N PRO A 48 11.58 10.91 -12.95
CA PRO A 48 10.83 9.88 -13.66
C PRO A 48 10.56 8.69 -12.74
N LEU A 49 9.37 8.07 -12.87
CA LEU A 49 8.96 6.91 -12.06
C LEU A 49 9.52 5.58 -12.59
N ASP A 50 10.22 5.59 -13.71
CA ASP A 50 10.79 4.43 -14.41
C ASP A 50 12.32 4.41 -14.44
N ASP A 51 12.95 5.21 -13.56
CA ASP A 51 14.41 5.19 -13.45
C ASP A 51 14.91 3.80 -13.02
N PRO A 52 15.77 3.14 -13.83
CA PRO A 52 16.17 1.76 -13.60
C PRO A 52 16.96 1.54 -12.31
N ASP A 53 17.81 2.49 -11.95
CA ASP A 53 18.63 2.40 -10.73
C ASP A 53 17.74 2.52 -9.49
N THR A 54 16.80 3.46 -9.49
CA THR A 54 15.81 3.61 -8.43
C THR A 54 14.92 2.38 -8.33
N MET A 55 14.44 1.83 -9.44
CA MET A 55 13.64 0.60 -9.45
C MET A 55 14.43 -0.60 -8.93
N SER A 56 15.73 -0.67 -9.19
CA SER A 56 16.58 -1.76 -8.71
C SER A 56 16.68 -1.85 -7.20
N ILE A 57 16.45 -0.75 -6.46
CA ILE A 57 16.47 -0.69 -4.98
C ILE A 57 15.44 -1.65 -4.37
N PHE A 58 14.31 -1.86 -5.04
CA PHE A 58 13.26 -2.77 -4.56
C PHE A 58 13.60 -4.25 -4.74
N ILE A 59 14.62 -4.57 -5.53
CA ILE A 59 15.07 -5.94 -5.80
C ILE A 59 16.38 -6.23 -5.07
N SER A 60 17.29 -5.25 -5.00
CA SER A 60 18.65 -5.40 -4.52
C SER A 60 19.12 -4.11 -3.88
N SER A 61 20.07 -4.19 -3.00
CA SER A 61 20.75 -3.04 -2.39
C SER A 61 22.02 -2.60 -3.13
N LYS A 62 22.38 -3.32 -4.21
CA LYS A 62 23.65 -3.15 -4.92
C LYS A 62 23.92 -1.72 -5.40
N VAL A 63 22.92 -1.06 -5.95
CA VAL A 63 23.06 0.33 -6.44
C VAL A 63 23.38 1.31 -5.29
N LEU A 64 23.07 0.96 -4.05
CA LEU A 64 23.37 1.73 -2.85
C LEU A 64 24.78 1.43 -2.29
N GLY A 65 25.54 0.55 -2.95
CA GLY A 65 26.92 0.24 -2.57
C GLY A 65 27.08 -0.85 -1.51
N TYR A 66 26.03 -1.59 -1.17
CA TYR A 66 26.10 -2.76 -0.29
C TYR A 66 25.29 -3.94 -0.82
N GLU A 67 25.67 -5.14 -0.45
CA GLU A 67 24.94 -6.37 -0.81
C GLU A 67 24.81 -7.28 0.42
N ASN A 68 23.63 -7.86 0.59
CA ASN A 68 23.36 -8.89 1.62
C ASN A 68 23.75 -8.46 3.04
N ASP A 69 23.46 -7.24 3.43
CA ASP A 69 23.66 -6.79 4.80
C ASP A 69 22.70 -7.53 5.75
N GLU A 70 23.23 -8.04 6.87
CA GLU A 70 22.44 -8.84 7.83
C GLU A 70 21.32 -8.03 8.51
N VAL A 71 21.50 -6.72 8.66
CA VAL A 71 20.55 -5.82 9.31
C VAL A 71 19.58 -5.22 8.29
N LEU A 72 20.12 -4.69 7.18
CA LEU A 72 19.34 -4.01 6.16
C LEU A 72 18.62 -4.96 5.22
N GLY A 73 19.11 -6.22 5.12
CA GLY A 73 18.51 -7.26 4.30
C GLY A 73 18.90 -7.17 2.82
N PRO A 74 18.25 -7.98 1.96
CA PRO A 74 18.64 -8.14 0.56
C PRO A 74 18.19 -6.99 -0.37
N THR A 75 17.28 -6.12 0.08
CA THR A 75 16.75 -5.01 -0.72
C THR A 75 17.16 -3.66 -0.14
N GLY A 76 17.19 -2.63 -0.96
CA GLY A 76 17.45 -1.26 -0.52
C GLY A 76 16.22 -0.53 0.06
N ALA A 77 15.10 -1.21 0.23
CA ALA A 77 13.83 -0.60 0.60
C ALA A 77 13.66 -0.28 2.09
N VAL A 78 14.66 -0.54 2.94
CA VAL A 78 14.58 -0.38 4.40
C VAL A 78 14.21 1.04 4.85
N ALA A 79 14.58 2.05 4.10
CA ALA A 79 14.26 3.45 4.40
C ALA A 79 13.08 4.01 3.60
N ILE A 80 12.42 3.19 2.80
CA ILE A 80 11.28 3.61 1.97
C ILE A 80 9.99 3.38 2.76
N PRO A 81 9.21 4.42 3.05
CA PRO A 81 7.91 4.29 3.71
C PRO A 81 7.03 3.26 3.00
N GLU A 82 6.17 2.59 3.75
CA GLU A 82 5.28 1.51 3.30
C GLU A 82 6.00 0.21 2.86
N PHE A 83 7.26 0.27 2.40
CA PHE A 83 8.06 -0.89 1.98
C PHE A 83 9.16 -1.29 2.98
N ASN A 84 9.24 -0.63 4.14
CA ASN A 84 10.29 -0.84 5.13
C ASN A 84 10.00 -1.95 6.16
N THR A 85 8.77 -2.45 6.24
CA THR A 85 8.41 -3.52 7.17
C THR A 85 9.00 -4.86 6.72
N ARG A 86 9.19 -5.79 7.66
CA ARG A 86 9.66 -7.14 7.34
C ARG A 86 8.73 -7.84 6.33
N PHE A 87 7.43 -7.65 6.49
CA PHE A 87 6.41 -8.23 5.62
C PHE A 87 6.53 -7.70 4.19
N THR A 88 6.53 -6.39 4.01
CA THR A 88 6.60 -5.77 2.67
C THR A 88 7.94 -6.02 1.98
N ARG A 89 9.05 -6.03 2.73
CA ARG A 89 10.36 -6.42 2.17
C ARG A 89 10.37 -7.87 1.69
N GLN A 90 9.68 -8.79 2.40
CA GLN A 90 9.54 -10.17 1.91
C GLN A 90 8.72 -10.23 0.63
N MET A 91 7.63 -9.47 0.53
CA MET A 91 6.87 -9.36 -0.73
C MET A 91 7.74 -8.90 -1.91
N LEU A 92 8.65 -7.93 -1.68
CA LEU A 92 9.60 -7.48 -2.71
C LEU A 92 10.56 -8.59 -3.14
N VAL A 93 11.06 -9.38 -2.19
CA VAL A 93 11.94 -10.53 -2.48
C VAL A 93 11.21 -11.58 -3.31
N ASP A 94 9.96 -11.88 -2.95
CA ASP A 94 9.17 -12.92 -3.60
C ASP A 94 8.72 -12.51 -5.02
N THR A 95 8.42 -11.23 -5.24
CA THR A 95 7.84 -10.76 -6.50
C THR A 95 8.83 -10.11 -7.45
N GLN A 96 9.96 -9.61 -6.96
CA GLN A 96 10.99 -8.94 -7.76
C GLN A 96 10.43 -7.87 -8.72
N PRO A 97 9.81 -6.79 -8.22
CA PRO A 97 9.09 -5.82 -9.05
C PRO A 97 10.04 -5.09 -10.00
N LYS A 98 9.66 -5.00 -11.27
CA LYS A 98 10.47 -4.36 -12.32
C LYS A 98 9.92 -3.01 -12.81
N ASP A 99 8.74 -2.65 -12.34
CA ASP A 99 8.03 -1.44 -12.76
C ASP A 99 7.20 -0.85 -11.61
N PHE A 100 6.89 0.44 -11.75
CA PHE A 100 6.15 1.20 -10.76
C PHE A 100 4.72 0.66 -10.54
N ASN A 101 4.08 0.14 -11.58
CA ASN A 101 2.73 -0.43 -11.46
C ASN A 101 2.71 -1.67 -10.57
N THR A 102 3.74 -2.50 -10.65
CA THR A 102 3.93 -3.64 -9.74
C THR A 102 4.11 -3.17 -8.30
N LEU A 103 4.89 -2.10 -8.04
CA LEU A 103 5.03 -1.52 -6.71
C LEU A 103 3.69 -0.99 -6.17
N LEU A 104 2.91 -0.31 -7.01
CA LEU A 104 1.58 0.17 -6.64
C LEU A 104 0.66 -0.97 -6.20
N ARG A 105 0.68 -2.09 -6.92
CA ARG A 105 -0.09 -3.29 -6.55
C ARG A 105 0.39 -3.90 -5.24
N LEU A 106 1.71 -4.03 -5.04
CA LEU A 106 2.30 -4.52 -3.80
C LEU A 106 1.93 -3.64 -2.61
N SER A 107 1.94 -2.32 -2.78
CA SER A 107 1.43 -1.40 -1.76
C SER A 107 -0.03 -1.70 -1.44
N GLY A 108 -0.89 -1.91 -2.44
CA GLY A 108 -2.28 -2.32 -2.22
C GLY A 108 -2.42 -3.63 -1.42
N PHE A 109 -1.61 -4.63 -1.75
CA PHE A 109 -1.61 -5.92 -1.03
C PHE A 109 -1.06 -5.86 0.40
N SER A 110 -0.30 -4.83 0.75
CA SER A 110 0.21 -4.64 2.10
C SER A 110 -0.83 -4.08 3.06
N HIS A 111 -1.95 -3.58 2.55
CA HIS A 111 -3.07 -3.03 3.30
C HIS A 111 -4.25 -3.99 3.27
N GLY A 112 -4.67 -4.45 4.43
CA GLY A 112 -5.79 -5.37 4.59
C GLY A 112 -5.37 -6.74 5.12
N THR A 113 -6.31 -7.38 5.81
CA THR A 113 -6.12 -8.71 6.39
C THR A 113 -6.24 -9.76 5.28
N ASP A 114 -5.32 -10.72 5.24
CA ASP A 114 -5.34 -11.88 4.34
C ASP A 114 -5.44 -11.55 2.83
N VAL A 115 -5.03 -10.35 2.43
CA VAL A 115 -5.04 -9.96 1.02
C VAL A 115 -3.86 -10.56 0.27
N TRP A 116 -2.71 -10.64 0.93
CA TRP A 116 -1.50 -11.22 0.37
C TRP A 116 -1.33 -12.68 0.78
N THR A 117 -1.08 -12.94 2.07
CA THR A 117 -0.76 -14.27 2.60
C THR A 117 -1.95 -15.21 2.49
N GLY A 118 -1.74 -16.39 1.88
CA GLY A 118 -2.78 -17.38 1.66
C GLY A 118 -3.79 -17.01 0.58
N ASN A 119 -3.53 -15.94 -0.19
CA ASN A 119 -4.40 -15.48 -1.26
C ASN A 119 -3.59 -15.09 -2.51
N ALA A 120 -3.21 -13.82 -2.66
CA ALA A 120 -2.50 -13.36 -3.86
C ALA A 120 -1.15 -14.06 -4.05
N ASP A 121 -0.40 -14.32 -2.98
CA ASP A 121 0.86 -15.03 -3.02
C ASP A 121 0.72 -16.48 -3.52
N GLU A 122 -0.32 -17.18 -3.13
CA GLU A 122 -0.60 -18.55 -3.59
C GLU A 122 -1.01 -18.59 -5.07
N LEU A 123 -1.84 -17.64 -5.51
CA LEU A 123 -2.24 -17.53 -6.91
C LEU A 123 -1.04 -17.25 -7.83
N ILE A 124 -0.12 -16.39 -7.39
CA ILE A 124 1.10 -16.08 -8.14
C ILE A 124 2.08 -17.26 -8.13
N ARG A 125 2.32 -17.88 -6.97
CA ARG A 125 3.22 -19.03 -6.87
C ARG A 125 2.75 -20.25 -7.64
N SER A 126 1.44 -20.50 -7.66
CA SER A 126 0.85 -21.61 -8.43
C SER A 126 0.85 -21.35 -9.95
N GLY A 127 1.19 -20.13 -10.39
CA GLY A 127 1.12 -19.73 -11.78
C GLY A 127 -0.30 -19.56 -12.32
N THR A 128 -1.28 -19.47 -11.43
CA THR A 128 -2.69 -19.24 -11.80
C THR A 128 -2.87 -17.86 -12.44
N CYS A 129 -2.14 -16.87 -11.94
CA CYS A 129 -2.09 -15.52 -12.49
C CYS A 129 -0.74 -14.87 -12.22
N THR A 130 -0.46 -13.78 -12.93
CA THR A 130 0.70 -12.92 -12.70
C THR A 130 0.32 -11.79 -11.72
N ILE A 131 1.33 -11.14 -11.13
CA ILE A 131 1.11 -9.95 -10.29
C ILE A 131 0.33 -8.84 -11.03
N ALA A 132 0.46 -8.78 -12.35
CA ALA A 132 -0.25 -7.80 -13.19
C ALA A 132 -1.75 -8.11 -13.35
N GLU A 133 -2.16 -9.35 -13.14
CA GLU A 133 -3.54 -9.81 -13.30
C GLU A 133 -4.31 -9.84 -11.99
N VAL A 134 -3.60 -9.92 -10.85
CA VAL A 134 -4.24 -9.91 -9.54
C VAL A 134 -4.81 -8.52 -9.24
N ILE A 135 -6.00 -8.50 -8.67
CA ILE A 135 -6.65 -7.27 -8.22
C ILE A 135 -5.96 -6.78 -6.95
N GLY A 136 -5.23 -5.69 -7.04
CA GLY A 136 -4.41 -5.15 -5.95
C GLY A 136 -4.99 -3.93 -5.23
N CYS A 137 -6.07 -3.34 -5.75
CA CYS A 137 -6.71 -2.17 -5.14
C CYS A 137 -8.19 -2.08 -5.52
N ARG A 138 -8.93 -1.26 -4.79
CA ARG A 138 -10.38 -1.06 -4.98
C ARG A 138 -10.74 -0.59 -6.38
N ASP A 139 -10.01 0.37 -6.92
CA ASP A 139 -10.23 0.86 -8.27
C ASP A 139 -10.12 -0.26 -9.30
N SER A 140 -9.24 -1.23 -9.06
CA SER A 140 -9.11 -2.40 -9.92
C SER A 140 -10.36 -3.30 -9.89
N ILE A 141 -11.04 -3.42 -8.73
CA ILE A 141 -12.32 -4.13 -8.62
C ILE A 141 -13.37 -3.43 -9.48
N MET A 142 -13.51 -2.11 -9.29
CA MET A 142 -14.47 -1.33 -10.05
C MET A 142 -14.23 -1.41 -11.56
N LEU A 143 -12.99 -1.23 -11.99
CA LEU A 143 -12.62 -1.32 -13.40
C LEU A 143 -12.86 -2.73 -13.98
N TYR A 144 -12.60 -3.78 -13.21
CA TYR A 144 -12.90 -5.15 -13.62
C TYR A 144 -14.39 -5.36 -13.84
N LEU A 145 -15.23 -4.90 -12.89
CA LEU A 145 -16.68 -5.02 -12.99
C LEU A 145 -17.26 -4.22 -14.18
N LEU A 146 -16.77 -3.00 -14.39
CA LEU A 146 -17.14 -2.18 -15.55
C LEU A 146 -16.80 -2.85 -16.88
N ARG A 147 -15.60 -3.47 -16.98
CA ARG A 147 -15.18 -4.23 -18.18
C ARG A 147 -16.03 -5.49 -18.41
N LYS A 148 -16.61 -6.05 -17.34
CA LYS A 148 -17.58 -7.14 -17.43
C LYS A 148 -18.99 -6.68 -17.76
N GLY A 149 -19.22 -5.39 -17.95
CA GLY A 149 -20.49 -4.81 -18.40
C GLY A 149 -21.46 -4.47 -17.27
N LEU A 150 -20.99 -4.43 -16.02
CA LEU A 150 -21.84 -3.97 -14.93
C LEU A 150 -22.11 -2.45 -15.05
N GLU A 151 -23.28 -2.06 -14.59
CA GLU A 151 -23.67 -0.64 -14.51
C GLU A 151 -22.75 0.07 -13.50
N PRO A 152 -22.29 1.32 -13.77
CA PRO A 152 -21.30 2.01 -12.94
C PRO A 152 -21.65 2.12 -11.46
N LYS A 153 -22.90 2.44 -11.15
CA LYS A 153 -23.34 2.52 -9.75
C LYS A 153 -23.25 1.17 -9.04
N MET A 154 -23.68 0.09 -9.69
CA MET A 154 -23.61 -1.26 -9.14
C MET A 154 -22.15 -1.70 -8.95
N ALA A 155 -21.27 -1.38 -9.91
CA ALA A 155 -19.84 -1.66 -9.78
C ALA A 155 -19.22 -0.93 -8.60
N PHE A 156 -19.62 0.33 -8.38
CA PHE A 156 -19.20 1.11 -7.22
C PHE A 156 -19.72 0.55 -5.91
N ASP A 157 -21.00 0.23 -5.83
CA ASP A 157 -21.61 -0.34 -4.62
C ASP A 157 -20.95 -1.68 -4.22
N ILE A 158 -20.63 -2.55 -5.19
CA ILE A 158 -19.90 -3.80 -4.93
C ILE A 158 -18.48 -3.52 -4.45
N MET A 159 -17.78 -2.57 -5.06
CA MET A 159 -16.45 -2.16 -4.64
C MET A 159 -16.46 -1.65 -3.19
N GLU A 160 -17.43 -0.83 -2.80
CA GLU A 160 -17.58 -0.33 -1.43
C GLU A 160 -17.87 -1.47 -0.43
N LEU A 161 -18.73 -2.42 -0.77
CA LEU A 161 -19.02 -3.58 0.06
C LEU A 161 -17.76 -4.43 0.32
N SER A 162 -16.83 -4.50 -0.63
CA SER A 162 -15.58 -5.24 -0.44
C SER A 162 -14.71 -4.70 0.70
N LEU A 163 -14.84 -3.41 1.03
CA LEU A 163 -14.15 -2.80 2.18
C LEU A 163 -14.69 -3.27 3.52
N ILE A 164 -15.99 -3.37 3.66
CA ILE A 164 -16.64 -3.74 4.92
C ILE A 164 -16.21 -5.15 5.31
N HIS A 165 -16.05 -6.04 4.34
CA HIS A 165 -15.61 -7.41 4.58
C HIS A 165 -14.10 -7.59 4.74
N ILE A 166 -13.29 -6.66 4.25
CA ILE A 166 -11.82 -6.73 4.34
C ILE A 166 -11.31 -6.01 5.60
N SER A 167 -11.98 -4.95 6.06
CA SER A 167 -11.55 -4.12 7.17
C SER A 167 -12.13 -4.47 8.54
N GLU A 168 -13.21 -5.24 8.60
CA GLU A 168 -13.74 -5.74 9.86
C GLU A 168 -13.40 -7.24 10.02
N PRO A 169 -12.51 -7.60 10.97
CA PRO A 169 -12.44 -8.98 11.41
C PRO A 169 -13.81 -9.32 12.01
N THR A 170 -14.51 -10.28 11.41
CA THR A 170 -15.72 -10.89 11.98
C THR A 170 -15.42 -11.20 13.45
N ARG A 171 -15.96 -10.42 14.38
CA ARG A 171 -16.13 -10.87 15.75
C ARG A 171 -17.03 -12.08 15.67
N GLN A 172 -16.42 -13.26 15.70
CA GLN A 172 -17.14 -14.45 16.09
C GLN A 172 -17.42 -14.30 17.58
N GLU A 173 -18.70 -14.13 17.90
CA GLU A 173 -19.20 -14.35 19.25
C GLU A 173 -19.02 -15.83 19.67
#